data_01ae9fe7348a28540744b2cd9dcc3c23
#
_entry.id   01ae9fe7348a28540744b2cd9dcc3c23
#
_cell.length_a   1.000
_cell.length_b   1.000
_cell.length_c   1.000
_cell.angle_alpha   90.00
_cell.angle_beta   90.00
_cell.angle_gamma   90.00
#
_symmetry.space_group_name_H-M   'P 1'
#
loop_
_entity.id
_entity.type
_entity.pdbx_description
1 polymer ?
#
loop_
_entity_poly.entity_id
_entity_poly.type
_entity_poly.pdbx_seq_one_letter_code
_entity_poly.pdbx_strand_id
1 'polypeptide(L)'
;MTQVIEKNNQKRLHLPYLDGLRGLAALYVVLVHVEPSMGGELPLHWLLLVRIMQYGAFSVVSFIVLSGYVLMLPVARSENGHLTGSFINYLKRRARRILPPYYIALLICIFISAVVFVLEQFTSFRWNKLAGAGAFDPHFSWIDVISHLLLVHNLHSSTYLTINPPMWTIATEWQTYFIFPLLLLPIWRCWGLLSVVIISFTIGLIPISFTNGFLASANPWFLGIFTLGMAAADIGFSQKTQLVAIKNSLPWGRLAIIFTGMAVITEWRRLGLHIWINQSFAGLAFACLIIYLTKSIMENKQPPLALQILQHPWAIALGTFSYSLYLTHGPVLVFVRYGLFYLPLSPDMFAAASYVVGTAISLIVAYWFYLFCERPFMSNFLKQRKIKDVLISETSTKN
;
A
#
# COMPACT_ATOMS: atom_id res chain seq x y z
N MET A 1 3.96 -9.19 44.13
CA MET A 1 5.01 -8.73 43.19
C MET A 1 5.11 -9.57 41.92
N THR A 2 4.74 -10.84 41.94
CA THR A 2 4.78 -11.79 40.79
C THR A 2 3.71 -11.51 39.70
N GLN A 3 2.54 -11.02 40.06
CA GLN A 3 1.45 -10.69 39.09
C GLN A 3 1.66 -9.41 38.26
N VAL A 4 2.59 -8.53 38.68
CA VAL A 4 2.90 -7.30 37.94
C VAL A 4 3.91 -7.56 36.81
N ILE A 5 4.68 -8.63 36.90
CA ILE A 5 5.71 -8.99 35.91
C ILE A 5 5.07 -9.73 34.71
N GLU A 6 3.97 -10.47 34.90
CA GLU A 6 3.27 -11.16 33.80
C GLU A 6 2.50 -10.21 32.87
N LYS A 7 2.03 -9.05 33.37
CA LYS A 7 1.29 -8.05 32.56
C LYS A 7 2.13 -7.31 31.54
N ASN A 8 3.46 -7.36 31.63
CA ASN A 8 4.37 -6.60 30.74
C ASN A 8 4.95 -7.45 29.59
N ASN A 9 4.60 -8.71 29.47
CA ASN A 9 5.17 -9.64 28.50
C ASN A 9 4.22 -10.03 27.36
N GLN A 10 3.26 -9.18 26.97
CA GLN A 10 2.69 -9.31 25.63
C GLN A 10 3.76 -8.88 24.60
N LYS A 11 4.71 -9.78 24.34
CA LYS A 11 5.67 -9.64 23.23
C LYS A 11 4.88 -9.17 22.00
N ARG A 12 5.30 -8.03 21.40
CA ARG A 12 4.73 -7.58 20.13
C ARG A 12 4.84 -8.74 19.16
N LEU A 13 3.72 -9.29 18.75
CA LEU A 13 3.68 -10.32 17.72
C LEU A 13 4.27 -9.71 16.44
N HIS A 14 5.43 -10.19 16.05
CA HIS A 14 6.07 -9.82 14.80
C HIS A 14 5.75 -10.91 13.78
N LEU A 15 5.14 -10.50 12.67
CA LEU A 15 4.74 -11.37 11.56
C LEU A 15 5.53 -10.94 10.31
N PRO A 16 6.77 -11.44 10.12
CA PRO A 16 7.67 -10.98 9.05
C PRO A 16 7.08 -11.12 7.65
N TYR A 17 6.22 -12.13 7.42
CA TYR A 17 5.57 -12.34 6.14
C TYR A 17 4.69 -11.16 5.69
N LEU A 18 4.17 -10.33 6.61
CA LEU A 18 3.42 -9.13 6.25
C LEU A 18 4.32 -8.06 5.61
N ASP A 19 5.56 -7.96 6.10
CA ASP A 19 6.55 -7.08 5.49
C ASP A 19 6.95 -7.61 4.10
N GLY A 20 7.18 -8.94 3.97
CA GLY A 20 7.44 -9.57 2.68
C GLY A 20 6.30 -9.35 1.67
N LEU A 21 5.04 -9.49 2.12
CA LEU A 21 3.88 -9.24 1.26
C LEU A 21 3.84 -7.77 0.79
N ARG A 22 4.11 -6.80 1.68
CA ARG A 22 4.22 -5.38 1.30
C ARG A 22 5.35 -5.14 0.30
N GLY A 23 6.50 -5.76 0.53
CA GLY A 23 7.67 -5.62 -0.34
C GLY A 23 7.40 -6.12 -1.74
N LEU A 24 6.84 -7.32 -1.88
CA LEU A 24 6.50 -7.89 -3.18
C LEU A 24 5.39 -7.11 -3.89
N ALA A 25 4.38 -6.67 -3.15
CA ALA A 25 3.32 -5.83 -3.71
C ALA A 25 3.87 -4.49 -4.22
N ALA A 26 4.78 -3.84 -3.49
CA ALA A 26 5.41 -2.60 -3.93
C ALA A 26 6.29 -2.80 -5.16
N LEU A 27 7.07 -3.88 -5.20
CA LEU A 27 7.88 -4.22 -6.38
C LEU A 27 7.00 -4.46 -7.61
N TYR A 28 5.90 -5.19 -7.44
CA TYR A 28 4.96 -5.43 -8.54
C TYR A 28 4.32 -4.12 -9.04
N VAL A 29 3.99 -3.18 -8.14
CA VAL A 29 3.53 -1.82 -8.54
C VAL A 29 4.55 -1.11 -9.41
N VAL A 30 5.85 -1.17 -9.06
CA VAL A 30 6.91 -0.59 -9.90
C VAL A 30 6.90 -1.20 -11.30
N LEU A 31 6.87 -2.52 -11.39
CA LEU A 31 6.88 -3.24 -12.69
C LEU A 31 5.66 -2.91 -13.55
N VAL A 32 4.49 -2.73 -12.93
CA VAL A 32 3.25 -2.31 -13.63
C VAL A 32 3.35 -0.90 -14.21
N HIS A 33 4.07 -0.01 -13.55
CA HIS A 33 4.21 1.38 -13.99
C HIS A 33 5.38 1.62 -14.96
N VAL A 34 6.13 0.57 -15.31
CA VAL A 34 7.11 0.66 -16.41
C VAL A 34 6.35 0.82 -17.72
N GLU A 35 6.63 1.89 -18.47
CA GLU A 35 6.13 2.10 -19.82
C GLU A 35 7.18 1.67 -20.85
N PRO A 36 7.07 0.44 -21.40
CA PRO A 36 8.11 -0.14 -22.24
C PRO A 36 8.03 0.27 -23.71
N SER A 37 7.00 1.06 -24.13
CA SER A 37 6.80 1.45 -25.51
C SER A 37 7.42 2.81 -25.81
N MET A 38 8.05 2.96 -26.97
CA MET A 38 8.50 4.25 -27.53
C MET A 38 7.39 4.97 -28.32
N GLY A 39 6.12 4.53 -28.20
CA GLY A 39 4.99 5.07 -28.96
C GLY A 39 4.64 4.24 -30.21
N GLY A 40 5.34 3.14 -30.47
CA GLY A 40 5.05 2.15 -31.51
C GLY A 40 4.50 0.85 -30.96
N GLU A 41 4.33 -0.12 -31.86
CA GLU A 41 3.93 -1.47 -31.50
C GLU A 41 5.03 -2.19 -30.70
N LEU A 42 4.62 -2.86 -29.62
CA LEU A 42 5.52 -3.70 -28.84
C LEU A 42 5.64 -5.09 -29.45
N PRO A 43 6.84 -5.69 -29.50
CA PRO A 43 7.02 -7.10 -29.81
C PRO A 43 6.14 -8.00 -28.93
N LEU A 44 5.70 -9.12 -29.49
CA LEU A 44 4.70 -10.01 -28.86
C LEU A 44 5.08 -10.43 -27.43
N HIS A 45 6.34 -10.74 -27.19
CA HIS A 45 6.80 -11.19 -25.87
C HIS A 45 6.70 -10.09 -24.81
N TRP A 46 6.96 -8.82 -25.16
CA TRP A 46 6.73 -7.68 -24.27
C TRP A 46 5.23 -7.42 -24.06
N LEU A 47 4.44 -7.58 -25.12
CA LEU A 47 2.97 -7.45 -25.00
C LEU A 47 2.40 -8.50 -24.03
N LEU A 48 2.91 -9.73 -24.04
CA LEU A 48 2.53 -10.78 -23.09
C LEU A 48 2.93 -10.41 -21.65
N LEU A 49 4.14 -9.85 -21.45
CA LEU A 49 4.56 -9.37 -20.15
C LEU A 49 3.65 -8.24 -19.63
N VAL A 50 3.36 -7.24 -20.47
CA VAL A 50 2.42 -6.14 -20.12
C VAL A 50 1.05 -6.69 -19.75
N ARG A 51 0.55 -7.73 -20.43
CA ARG A 51 -0.72 -8.39 -20.07
C ARG A 51 -0.67 -9.06 -18.70
N ILE A 52 0.45 -9.66 -18.32
CA ILE A 52 0.63 -10.21 -16.96
C ILE A 52 0.67 -9.07 -15.93
N MET A 53 1.25 -7.93 -16.29
CA MET A 53 1.33 -6.76 -15.40
C MET A 53 -0.01 -6.02 -15.24
N GLN A 54 -1.05 -6.28 -16.06
CA GLN A 54 -2.35 -5.60 -15.93
C GLN A 54 -3.05 -5.78 -14.57
N TYR A 55 -2.64 -6.80 -13.78
CA TYR A 55 -3.19 -7.08 -12.46
C TYR A 55 -2.63 -6.19 -11.34
N GLY A 56 -1.99 -5.07 -11.67
CA GLY A 56 -1.38 -4.14 -10.70
C GLY A 56 -2.33 -3.63 -9.63
N ALA A 57 -3.61 -3.49 -9.96
CA ALA A 57 -4.64 -3.11 -9.00
C ALA A 57 -4.73 -4.08 -7.80
N PHE A 58 -4.38 -5.37 -7.97
CA PHE A 58 -4.38 -6.34 -6.89
C PHE A 58 -3.32 -6.03 -5.82
N SER A 59 -2.18 -5.45 -6.22
CA SER A 59 -1.18 -4.97 -5.24
C SER A 59 -1.74 -3.87 -4.36
N VAL A 60 -2.49 -2.93 -4.93
CA VAL A 60 -3.16 -1.88 -4.16
C VAL A 60 -4.18 -2.49 -3.20
N VAL A 61 -4.99 -3.44 -3.67
CA VAL A 61 -5.93 -4.19 -2.83
C VAL A 61 -5.22 -4.89 -1.66
N SER A 62 -4.05 -5.48 -1.91
CA SER A 62 -3.26 -6.12 -0.84
C SER A 62 -2.84 -5.13 0.25
N PHE A 63 -2.45 -3.90 -0.11
CA PHE A 63 -2.11 -2.85 0.87
C PHE A 63 -3.33 -2.44 1.70
N ILE A 64 -4.51 -2.32 1.09
CA ILE A 64 -5.75 -1.98 1.80
C ILE A 64 -6.14 -3.10 2.79
N VAL A 65 -6.10 -4.37 2.37
CA VAL A 65 -6.35 -5.52 3.26
C VAL A 65 -5.33 -5.56 4.39
N LEU A 66 -4.04 -5.38 4.10
CA LEU A 66 -2.97 -5.33 5.10
C LEU A 66 -3.16 -4.17 6.09
N SER A 67 -3.64 -3.01 5.62
CA SER A 67 -3.92 -1.87 6.49
C SER A 67 -5.05 -2.21 7.46
N GLY A 68 -6.15 -2.79 6.98
CA GLY A 68 -7.25 -3.28 7.82
C GLY A 68 -6.79 -4.32 8.84
N TYR A 69 -5.99 -5.30 8.40
CA TYR A 69 -5.45 -6.34 9.26
C TYR A 69 -4.56 -5.78 10.39
N VAL A 70 -3.58 -4.95 10.04
CA VAL A 70 -2.61 -4.40 11.01
C VAL A 70 -3.27 -3.45 12.00
N LEU A 71 -4.30 -2.71 11.59
CA LEU A 71 -5.04 -1.84 12.49
C LEU A 71 -5.96 -2.62 13.44
N MET A 72 -6.58 -3.67 12.94
CA MET A 72 -7.46 -4.52 13.75
C MET A 72 -6.69 -5.47 14.66
N LEU A 73 -5.48 -5.89 14.30
CA LEU A 73 -4.69 -6.88 15.05
C LEU A 73 -4.55 -6.58 16.56
N PRO A 74 -4.16 -5.36 17.01
CA PRO A 74 -4.09 -5.05 18.43
C PRO A 74 -5.48 -5.04 19.10
N VAL A 75 -6.53 -4.71 18.37
CA VAL A 75 -7.92 -4.70 18.86
C VAL A 75 -8.45 -6.13 19.04
N ALA A 76 -8.24 -6.99 18.05
CA ALA A 76 -8.65 -8.40 18.08
C ALA A 76 -7.94 -9.22 19.19
N ARG A 77 -6.73 -8.76 19.59
CA ARG A 77 -5.94 -9.37 20.66
C ARG A 77 -6.21 -8.78 22.04
N SER A 78 -6.95 -7.68 22.12
CA SER A 78 -7.30 -7.06 23.40
C SER A 78 -8.54 -7.72 23.98
N GLU A 79 -8.57 -7.94 25.29
CA GLU A 79 -9.73 -8.51 25.99
C GLU A 79 -11.00 -7.68 25.81
N ASN A 80 -10.84 -6.37 25.76
CA ASN A 80 -11.97 -5.41 25.70
C ASN A 80 -12.31 -4.92 24.27
N GLY A 81 -11.60 -5.38 23.23
CA GLY A 81 -11.82 -4.91 21.85
C GLY A 81 -11.61 -3.40 21.63
N HIS A 82 -10.77 -2.76 22.45
CA HIS A 82 -10.48 -1.34 22.35
C HIS A 82 -9.12 -1.05 21.72
N LEU A 83 -9.00 0.17 21.14
CA LEU A 83 -7.72 0.69 20.68
C LEU A 83 -6.77 0.84 21.87
N THR A 84 -5.49 0.53 21.63
CA THR A 84 -4.43 0.77 22.62
C THR A 84 -4.15 2.27 22.74
N GLY A 85 -4.63 2.90 23.80
CA GLY A 85 -4.49 4.32 24.08
C GLY A 85 -5.59 5.19 23.46
N SER A 86 -5.45 6.52 23.55
CA SER A 86 -6.45 7.46 23.06
C SER A 86 -6.47 7.55 21.53
N PHE A 87 -7.61 8.00 20.96
CA PHE A 87 -7.78 8.29 19.54
C PHE A 87 -6.68 9.24 19.00
N ILE A 88 -6.37 10.31 19.74
CA ILE A 88 -5.33 11.26 19.35
C ILE A 88 -3.95 10.58 19.28
N ASN A 89 -3.63 9.73 20.24
CA ASN A 89 -2.35 8.99 20.22
C ASN A 89 -2.28 7.98 19.08
N TYR A 90 -3.41 7.36 18.72
CA TYR A 90 -3.51 6.52 17.54
C TYR A 90 -3.23 7.33 16.26
N LEU A 91 -3.91 8.46 16.04
CA LEU A 91 -3.70 9.33 14.87
C LEU A 91 -2.28 9.88 14.81
N LYS A 92 -1.72 10.36 15.93
CA LYS A 92 -0.32 10.85 15.99
C LYS A 92 0.68 9.79 15.54
N ARG A 93 0.47 8.51 15.90
CA ARG A 93 1.35 7.42 15.45
C ARG A 93 1.26 7.18 13.94
N ARG A 94 0.04 7.27 13.35
CA ARG A 94 -0.18 7.11 11.90
C ARG A 94 0.33 8.31 11.12
N ALA A 95 -0.01 9.52 11.55
CA ALA A 95 0.46 10.77 10.96
C ALA A 95 2.00 10.82 10.88
N ARG A 96 2.68 10.52 11.98
CA ARG A 96 4.15 10.50 12.02
C ARG A 96 4.78 9.52 11.04
N ARG A 97 4.13 8.41 10.77
CA ARG A 97 4.63 7.39 9.86
C ARG A 97 4.43 7.76 8.39
N ILE A 98 3.28 8.39 8.06
CA ILE A 98 2.83 8.56 6.67
C ILE A 98 3.07 9.97 6.17
N LEU A 99 2.71 11.00 6.95
CA LEU A 99 2.71 12.37 6.44
C LEU A 99 4.09 12.92 6.11
N PRO A 100 5.15 12.76 6.93
CA PRO A 100 6.44 13.36 6.61
C PRO A 100 7.03 12.84 5.29
N PRO A 101 7.15 11.51 5.03
CA PRO A 101 7.66 11.04 3.74
C PRO A 101 6.73 11.42 2.58
N TYR A 102 5.41 11.43 2.79
CA TYR A 102 4.45 11.86 1.78
C TYR A 102 4.70 13.30 1.34
N TYR A 103 4.79 14.24 2.30
CA TYR A 103 5.01 15.65 1.97
C TYR A 103 6.40 15.91 1.39
N ILE A 104 7.43 15.17 1.81
CA ILE A 104 8.76 15.27 1.19
C ILE A 104 8.70 14.83 -0.28
N ALA A 105 8.05 13.71 -0.57
CA ALA A 105 7.87 13.24 -1.95
C ALA A 105 7.04 14.23 -2.78
N LEU A 106 5.97 14.79 -2.23
CA LEU A 106 5.17 15.83 -2.88
C LEU A 106 6.00 17.08 -3.18
N LEU A 107 6.80 17.55 -2.23
CA LEU A 107 7.69 18.71 -2.43
C LEU A 107 8.74 18.45 -3.51
N ILE A 108 9.29 17.24 -3.59
CA ILE A 108 10.21 16.86 -4.66
C ILE A 108 9.51 16.94 -6.02
N CYS A 109 8.27 16.43 -6.14
CA CYS A 109 7.49 16.51 -7.38
C CYS A 109 7.19 17.96 -7.76
N ILE A 110 6.82 18.81 -6.80
CA ILE A 110 6.58 20.24 -7.03
C ILE A 110 7.88 20.95 -7.46
N PHE A 111 9.00 20.63 -6.83
CA PHE A 111 10.32 21.19 -7.21
C PHE A 111 10.71 20.78 -8.63
N ILE A 112 10.52 19.53 -9.01
CA ILE A 112 10.77 19.06 -10.38
C ILE A 112 9.90 19.83 -11.38
N SER A 113 8.61 20.00 -11.09
CA SER A 113 7.71 20.78 -11.93
C SER A 113 8.15 22.24 -12.07
N ALA A 114 8.59 22.88 -10.99
CA ALA A 114 9.11 24.23 -11.02
C ALA A 114 10.37 24.34 -11.90
N VAL A 115 11.29 23.35 -11.81
CA VAL A 115 12.47 23.31 -12.67
C VAL A 115 12.09 23.14 -14.14
N VAL A 116 11.17 22.22 -14.47
CA VAL A 116 10.67 22.05 -15.84
C VAL A 116 10.04 23.34 -16.35
N PHE A 117 9.19 23.98 -15.55
CA PHE A 117 8.56 25.27 -15.91
C PHE A 117 9.60 26.35 -16.21
N VAL A 118 10.62 26.51 -15.36
CA VAL A 118 11.70 27.49 -15.59
C VAL A 118 12.46 27.17 -16.88
N LEU A 119 12.81 25.90 -17.11
CA LEU A 119 13.48 25.50 -18.35
C LEU A 119 12.63 25.82 -19.59
N GLU A 120 11.34 25.58 -19.56
CA GLU A 120 10.42 25.88 -20.69
C GLU A 120 10.24 27.39 -20.94
N GLN A 121 10.30 28.20 -19.89
CA GLN A 121 10.16 29.67 -20.01
C GLN A 121 11.44 30.35 -20.51
N PHE A 122 12.61 29.91 -20.05
CA PHE A 122 13.87 30.63 -20.27
C PHE A 122 14.82 29.93 -21.25
N THR A 123 14.45 28.74 -21.78
CA THR A 123 15.26 28.00 -22.76
C THR A 123 14.38 27.48 -23.91
N SER A 124 15.03 26.84 -24.89
CA SER A 124 14.35 26.11 -25.96
C SER A 124 13.82 24.73 -25.53
N PHE A 125 14.05 24.34 -24.28
CA PHE A 125 13.55 23.07 -23.75
C PHE A 125 12.02 23.04 -23.76
N ARG A 126 11.45 21.91 -24.16
CA ARG A 126 10.03 21.59 -24.03
C ARG A 126 9.87 20.17 -23.55
N TRP A 127 9.02 19.98 -22.55
CA TRP A 127 8.74 18.67 -22.04
C TRP A 127 8.13 17.78 -23.13
N ASN A 128 8.82 16.70 -23.47
CA ASN A 128 8.33 15.75 -24.46
C ASN A 128 7.40 14.73 -23.77
N LYS A 129 6.09 14.87 -23.97
CA LYS A 129 5.08 13.99 -23.35
C LYS A 129 5.22 12.52 -23.75
N LEU A 130 5.72 12.23 -24.97
CA LEU A 130 5.95 10.85 -25.40
C LEU A 130 7.16 10.25 -24.67
N ALA A 131 8.26 11.00 -24.56
CA ALA A 131 9.43 10.57 -23.81
C ALA A 131 9.14 10.46 -22.30
N GLY A 132 8.35 11.38 -21.76
CA GLY A 132 7.95 11.41 -20.35
C GLY A 132 6.64 10.67 -20.04
N ALA A 133 6.16 9.77 -20.90
CA ALA A 133 4.95 9.00 -20.61
C ALA A 133 5.13 8.10 -19.39
N GLY A 134 4.09 7.97 -18.58
CA GLY A 134 4.13 7.12 -17.39
C GLY A 134 3.45 7.74 -16.16
N ALA A 135 3.90 7.33 -14.98
CA ALA A 135 3.28 7.63 -13.71
C ALA A 135 3.74 8.98 -13.08
N PHE A 136 4.05 9.98 -13.90
CA PHE A 136 4.38 11.34 -13.46
C PHE A 136 4.27 12.31 -14.62
N ASP A 137 3.61 13.47 -14.40
CA ASP A 137 3.63 14.62 -15.31
C ASP A 137 4.02 15.88 -14.52
N PRO A 138 5.02 16.67 -14.96
CA PRO A 138 5.44 17.87 -14.26
C PRO A 138 4.47 19.05 -14.41
N HIS A 139 3.40 18.94 -15.23
CA HIS A 139 2.43 20.01 -15.46
C HIS A 139 1.17 19.78 -14.62
N PHE A 140 0.93 20.62 -13.64
CA PHE A 140 -0.25 20.58 -12.77
C PHE A 140 -0.63 21.98 -12.27
N SER A 141 -1.84 22.11 -11.77
CA SER A 141 -2.44 23.37 -11.31
C SER A 141 -2.30 23.58 -9.79
N TRP A 142 -2.62 24.78 -9.32
CA TRP A 142 -2.69 25.08 -7.89
C TRP A 142 -3.75 24.27 -7.16
N ILE A 143 -4.85 23.93 -7.83
CA ILE A 143 -5.91 23.06 -7.26
C ILE A 143 -5.34 21.68 -7.00
N ASP A 144 -4.49 21.16 -7.89
CA ASP A 144 -3.80 19.88 -7.68
C ASP A 144 -2.91 19.94 -6.45
N VAL A 145 -2.11 21.00 -6.29
CA VAL A 145 -1.22 21.16 -5.12
C VAL A 145 -2.04 21.22 -3.83
N ILE A 146 -3.07 22.07 -3.78
CA ILE A 146 -3.90 22.22 -2.57
C ILE A 146 -4.61 20.90 -2.21
N SER A 147 -5.17 20.22 -3.21
CA SER A 147 -5.87 18.96 -2.98
C SER A 147 -4.93 17.84 -2.48
N HIS A 148 -3.66 17.80 -2.95
CA HIS A 148 -2.64 16.90 -2.44
C HIS A 148 -2.17 17.27 -1.02
N LEU A 149 -1.99 18.55 -0.73
CA LEU A 149 -1.64 19.01 0.63
C LEU A 149 -2.71 18.62 1.65
N LEU A 150 -3.97 18.64 1.26
CA LEU A 150 -5.10 18.25 2.11
C LEU A 150 -5.39 16.74 2.10
N LEU A 151 -4.71 15.95 1.27
CA LEU A 151 -4.98 14.52 1.04
C LEU A 151 -6.46 14.25 0.64
N VAL A 152 -7.00 15.10 -0.24
CA VAL A 152 -8.37 14.97 -0.78
C VAL A 152 -8.39 14.89 -2.32
N HIS A 153 -7.22 14.86 -2.97
CA HIS A 153 -7.10 14.80 -4.41
C HIS A 153 -7.76 13.56 -5.05
N ASN A 154 -7.89 12.46 -4.29
CA ASN A 154 -8.59 11.26 -4.71
C ASN A 154 -10.12 11.41 -4.81
N LEU A 155 -10.71 12.47 -4.23
CA LEU A 155 -12.16 12.65 -4.20
C LEU A 155 -12.73 13.20 -5.52
N HIS A 156 -11.88 13.74 -6.41
CA HIS A 156 -12.32 14.30 -7.68
C HIS A 156 -11.48 13.77 -8.85
N SER A 157 -12.14 13.43 -9.95
CA SER A 157 -11.50 12.81 -11.12
C SER A 157 -10.43 13.71 -11.79
N SER A 158 -10.56 15.05 -11.71
CA SER A 158 -9.57 15.97 -12.31
C SER A 158 -8.26 16.06 -11.52
N THR A 159 -8.28 15.76 -10.20
CA THR A 159 -7.09 15.85 -9.32
C THR A 159 -6.51 14.48 -8.96
N TYR A 160 -7.27 13.41 -9.21
CA TYR A 160 -7.02 12.05 -8.78
C TYR A 160 -5.66 11.49 -9.20
N LEU A 161 -5.23 11.72 -10.45
CA LEU A 161 -3.98 11.18 -10.99
C LEU A 161 -2.95 12.28 -11.31
N THR A 162 -3.08 13.47 -10.75
CA THR A 162 -2.15 14.58 -10.98
C THR A 162 -0.93 14.49 -10.07
N ILE A 163 0.11 15.25 -10.37
CA ILE A 163 1.41 15.33 -9.69
C ILE A 163 2.14 13.99 -9.68
N ASN A 164 1.72 13.07 -8.84
CA ASN A 164 2.30 11.73 -8.71
C ASN A 164 1.14 10.73 -8.54
N PRO A 165 0.66 10.13 -9.65
CA PRO A 165 -0.53 9.29 -9.67
C PRO A 165 -0.64 8.26 -8.53
N PRO A 166 0.42 7.52 -8.14
CA PRO A 166 0.31 6.57 -7.03
C PRO A 166 -0.15 7.17 -5.69
N MET A 167 -0.03 8.48 -5.48
CA MET A 167 -0.38 9.14 -4.20
C MET A 167 -1.87 9.06 -3.83
N TRP A 168 -2.77 8.79 -4.77
CA TRP A 168 -4.21 8.70 -4.49
C TRP A 168 -4.55 7.63 -3.44
N THR A 169 -3.81 6.53 -3.41
CA THR A 169 -4.05 5.45 -2.43
C THR A 169 -3.69 5.87 -1.02
N ILE A 170 -2.68 6.75 -0.88
CA ILE A 170 -2.25 7.28 0.42
C ILE A 170 -3.31 8.22 0.98
N ALA A 171 -3.95 9.04 0.11
CA ALA A 171 -5.10 9.84 0.53
C ALA A 171 -6.25 8.95 1.01
N THR A 172 -6.57 7.87 0.28
CA THR A 172 -7.59 6.89 0.68
C THR A 172 -7.24 6.21 2.01
N GLU A 173 -5.98 5.81 2.19
CA GLU A 173 -5.50 5.21 3.43
C GLU A 173 -5.58 6.20 4.61
N TRP A 174 -5.18 7.45 4.40
CA TRP A 174 -5.26 8.50 5.40
C TRP A 174 -6.70 8.76 5.85
N GLN A 175 -7.63 8.86 4.92
CA GLN A 175 -9.07 9.00 5.20
C GLN A 175 -9.61 7.80 6.00
N THR A 176 -9.19 6.59 5.63
CA THR A 176 -9.60 5.37 6.31
C THR A 176 -9.11 5.31 7.77
N TYR A 177 -7.99 5.97 8.11
CA TYR A 177 -7.51 6.05 9.50
C TYR A 177 -8.44 6.83 10.43
N PHE A 178 -9.28 7.71 9.91
CA PHE A 178 -10.36 8.34 10.68
C PHE A 178 -11.59 7.45 10.70
N ILE A 179 -11.97 6.87 9.58
CA ILE A 179 -13.17 6.04 9.45
C ILE A 179 -13.05 4.78 10.32
N PHE A 180 -11.88 4.19 10.43
CA PHE A 180 -11.66 2.96 11.20
C PHE A 180 -12.12 3.11 12.68
N PRO A 181 -11.58 4.03 13.49
CA PRO A 181 -11.98 4.16 14.89
C PRO A 181 -13.34 4.84 15.11
N LEU A 182 -13.78 5.71 14.19
CA LEU A 182 -15.02 6.48 14.36
C LEU A 182 -16.26 5.75 13.86
N LEU A 183 -16.12 4.88 12.86
CA LEU A 183 -17.24 4.18 12.24
C LEU A 183 -17.10 2.66 12.33
N LEU A 184 -15.98 2.09 11.82
CA LEU A 184 -15.86 0.64 11.66
C LEU A 184 -15.76 -0.10 13.00
N LEU A 185 -14.98 0.40 13.94
CA LEU A 185 -14.87 -0.23 15.26
C LEU A 185 -16.17 -0.18 16.06
N PRO A 186 -16.94 0.93 16.15
CA PRO A 186 -18.26 0.93 16.75
C PRO A 186 -19.21 -0.10 16.11
N ILE A 187 -19.29 -0.13 14.77
CA ILE A 187 -20.12 -1.12 14.06
C ILE A 187 -19.72 -2.55 14.44
N TRP A 188 -18.41 -2.86 14.36
CA TRP A 188 -17.90 -4.17 14.71
C TRP A 188 -18.21 -4.58 16.15
N ARG A 189 -18.12 -3.64 17.11
CA ARG A 189 -18.42 -3.91 18.52
C ARG A 189 -19.91 -4.18 18.75
N CYS A 190 -20.77 -3.37 18.15
CA CYS A 190 -22.23 -3.45 18.38
C CYS A 190 -22.85 -4.62 17.62
N TRP A 191 -22.42 -4.88 16.37
CA TRP A 191 -23.11 -5.80 15.46
C TRP A 191 -22.23 -6.92 14.93
N GLY A 192 -20.95 -6.95 15.30
CA GLY A 192 -20.02 -8.02 14.97
C GLY A 192 -19.39 -7.91 13.59
N LEU A 193 -18.63 -8.96 13.25
CA LEU A 193 -17.76 -8.97 12.09
C LEU A 193 -18.53 -8.91 10.75
N LEU A 194 -19.57 -9.74 10.60
CA LEU A 194 -20.31 -9.80 9.34
C LEU A 194 -21.00 -8.47 9.02
N SER A 195 -21.56 -7.83 10.04
CA SER A 195 -22.25 -6.56 9.88
C SER A 195 -21.32 -5.44 9.46
N VAL A 196 -20.10 -5.35 10.02
CA VAL A 196 -19.14 -4.31 9.60
C VAL A 196 -18.70 -4.51 8.15
N VAL A 197 -18.54 -5.73 7.68
CA VAL A 197 -18.19 -6.02 6.29
C VAL A 197 -19.34 -5.61 5.35
N ILE A 198 -20.56 -6.08 5.62
CA ILE A 198 -21.72 -5.78 4.78
C ILE A 198 -21.98 -4.26 4.72
N ILE A 199 -22.04 -3.59 5.87
CA ILE A 199 -22.31 -2.15 5.95
C ILE A 199 -21.22 -1.36 5.20
N SER A 200 -19.95 -1.75 5.33
CA SER A 200 -18.84 -1.06 4.66
C SER A 200 -18.89 -1.20 3.13
N PHE A 201 -19.22 -2.37 2.62
CA PHE A 201 -19.45 -2.55 1.19
C PHE A 201 -20.67 -1.76 0.73
N THR A 202 -21.77 -1.79 1.48
CA THR A 202 -22.99 -1.02 1.16
C THR A 202 -22.68 0.48 1.08
N ILE A 203 -22.03 1.05 2.10
CA ILE A 203 -21.63 2.47 2.12
C ILE A 203 -20.68 2.78 0.95
N GLY A 204 -19.72 1.90 0.67
CA GLY A 204 -18.76 2.10 -0.42
C GLY A 204 -19.37 1.99 -1.82
N LEU A 205 -20.46 1.25 -1.99
CA LEU A 205 -21.11 1.08 -3.30
C LEU A 205 -22.22 2.10 -3.58
N ILE A 206 -22.79 2.74 -2.57
CA ILE A 206 -23.82 3.78 -2.73
C ILE A 206 -23.38 4.90 -3.67
N PRO A 207 -22.17 5.52 -3.53
CA PRO A 207 -21.76 6.60 -4.43
C PRO A 207 -21.71 6.18 -5.90
N ILE A 208 -21.32 4.93 -6.18
CA ILE A 208 -21.21 4.43 -7.55
C ILE A 208 -22.58 4.20 -8.15
N SER A 209 -23.51 3.65 -7.36
CA SER A 209 -24.81 3.18 -7.85
C SER A 209 -25.84 4.32 -7.99
N PHE A 210 -25.74 5.36 -7.15
CA PHE A 210 -26.80 6.38 -7.00
C PHE A 210 -26.37 7.81 -7.33
N THR A 211 -25.08 8.09 -7.58
CA THR A 211 -24.59 9.45 -7.76
C THR A 211 -23.87 9.70 -9.09
N ASN A 212 -24.19 8.92 -10.14
CA ASN A 212 -23.54 9.03 -11.45
C ASN A 212 -21.99 9.00 -11.38
N GLY A 213 -21.44 8.21 -10.47
CA GLY A 213 -20.00 8.06 -10.30
C GLY A 213 -19.34 9.15 -9.44
N PHE A 214 -20.10 9.96 -8.69
CA PHE A 214 -19.54 10.85 -7.69
C PHE A 214 -18.68 10.05 -6.70
N LEU A 215 -17.48 10.52 -6.40
CA LEU A 215 -16.45 9.83 -5.61
C LEU A 215 -15.92 8.51 -6.22
N ALA A 216 -16.25 8.17 -7.47
CA ALA A 216 -15.73 6.93 -8.09
C ALA A 216 -14.19 6.89 -8.10
N SER A 217 -13.53 8.03 -8.29
CA SER A 217 -12.06 8.17 -8.23
C SER A 217 -11.47 7.90 -6.83
N ALA A 218 -12.27 8.03 -5.77
CA ALA A 218 -11.86 7.66 -4.42
C ALA A 218 -11.86 6.14 -4.18
N ASN A 219 -12.39 5.34 -5.12
CA ASN A 219 -12.57 3.89 -4.97
C ASN A 219 -13.28 3.52 -3.64
N PRO A 220 -14.50 4.02 -3.38
CA PRO A 220 -15.11 3.96 -2.07
C PRO A 220 -15.40 2.54 -1.59
N TRP A 221 -15.46 1.53 -2.47
CA TRP A 221 -15.53 0.10 -2.12
C TRP A 221 -14.28 -0.40 -1.38
N PHE A 222 -13.18 0.37 -1.38
CA PHE A 222 -12.00 0.05 -0.57
C PHE A 222 -12.29 0.05 0.92
N LEU A 223 -13.35 0.72 1.36
CA LEU A 223 -13.83 0.62 2.73
C LEU A 223 -14.25 -0.83 3.07
N GLY A 224 -14.99 -1.48 2.16
CA GLY A 224 -15.34 -2.90 2.27
C GLY A 224 -14.11 -3.81 2.24
N ILE A 225 -13.18 -3.56 1.31
CA ILE A 225 -11.93 -4.33 1.19
C ILE A 225 -11.06 -4.18 2.46
N PHE A 226 -11.00 -3.00 3.04
CA PHE A 226 -10.33 -2.77 4.32
C PHE A 226 -10.94 -3.62 5.44
N THR A 227 -12.27 -3.75 5.50
CA THR A 227 -12.93 -4.58 6.51
C THR A 227 -12.71 -6.09 6.30
N LEU A 228 -12.38 -6.54 5.09
CA LEU A 228 -11.90 -7.91 4.88
C LEU A 228 -10.56 -8.16 5.59
N GLY A 229 -9.68 -7.16 5.61
CA GLY A 229 -8.46 -7.18 6.42
C GLY A 229 -8.74 -7.21 7.92
N MET A 230 -9.72 -6.41 8.38
CA MET A 230 -10.19 -6.48 9.78
C MET A 230 -10.72 -7.87 10.11
N ALA A 231 -11.50 -8.47 9.20
CA ALA A 231 -12.03 -9.82 9.35
C ALA A 231 -10.90 -10.86 9.48
N ALA A 232 -9.87 -10.75 8.66
CA ALA A 232 -8.73 -11.65 8.72
C ALA A 232 -8.01 -11.58 10.07
N ALA A 233 -7.88 -10.39 10.67
CA ALA A 233 -7.30 -10.24 12.00
C ALA A 233 -8.21 -10.80 13.11
N ASP A 234 -9.49 -10.52 13.05
CA ASP A 234 -10.46 -10.98 14.06
C ASP A 234 -10.57 -12.52 14.03
N ILE A 235 -10.75 -13.13 12.85
CA ILE A 235 -10.76 -14.60 12.69
C ILE A 235 -9.43 -15.22 13.15
N GLY A 236 -8.30 -14.57 12.83
CA GLY A 236 -6.97 -15.07 13.16
C GLY A 236 -6.70 -15.14 14.66
N PHE A 237 -7.15 -14.15 15.43
CA PHE A 237 -6.72 -13.92 16.82
C PHE A 237 -7.82 -13.88 17.87
N SER A 238 -9.09 -13.78 17.48
CA SER A 238 -10.20 -13.78 18.44
C SER A 238 -10.30 -15.12 19.18
N GLN A 239 -10.68 -15.04 20.45
CA GLN A 239 -11.00 -16.19 21.30
C GLN A 239 -12.50 -16.52 21.30
N LYS A 240 -13.33 -15.79 20.54
CA LYS A 240 -14.76 -16.08 20.42
C LYS A 240 -14.98 -17.42 19.77
N THR A 241 -15.76 -18.30 20.43
CA THR A 241 -15.99 -19.71 20.01
C THR A 241 -16.40 -19.82 18.53
N GLN A 242 -17.28 -18.93 18.07
CA GLN A 242 -17.73 -18.91 16.68
C GLN A 242 -16.59 -18.64 15.70
N LEU A 243 -15.72 -17.65 15.98
CA LEU A 243 -14.61 -17.29 15.10
C LEU A 243 -13.50 -18.36 15.14
N VAL A 244 -13.27 -18.99 16.29
CA VAL A 244 -12.37 -20.14 16.41
C VAL A 244 -12.89 -21.32 15.57
N ALA A 245 -14.19 -21.60 15.62
CA ALA A 245 -14.81 -22.63 14.78
C ALA A 245 -14.63 -22.33 13.30
N ILE A 246 -14.92 -21.10 12.84
CA ILE A 246 -14.72 -20.64 11.45
C ILE A 246 -13.25 -20.78 11.05
N LYS A 247 -12.30 -20.31 11.88
CA LYS A 247 -10.87 -20.44 11.63
C LYS A 247 -10.45 -21.89 11.37
N ASN A 248 -11.03 -22.84 12.10
CA ASN A 248 -10.63 -24.24 12.04
C ASN A 248 -11.36 -25.06 10.97
N SER A 249 -12.62 -24.72 10.64
CA SER A 249 -13.43 -25.47 9.69
C SER A 249 -13.18 -25.16 8.23
N LEU A 250 -12.78 -23.90 7.90
CA LEU A 250 -12.64 -23.48 6.53
C LEU A 250 -11.26 -23.78 5.93
N PRO A 251 -11.19 -24.22 4.67
CA PRO A 251 -9.94 -24.51 3.96
C PRO A 251 -9.34 -23.21 3.36
N TRP A 252 -8.84 -22.31 4.22
CA TRP A 252 -8.42 -20.96 3.85
C TRP A 252 -7.45 -20.88 2.67
N GLY A 253 -6.49 -21.82 2.56
CA GLY A 253 -5.57 -21.86 1.43
C GLY A 253 -6.28 -22.16 0.10
N ARG A 254 -7.27 -23.09 0.10
CA ARG A 254 -8.08 -23.37 -1.10
C ARG A 254 -8.97 -22.19 -1.46
N LEU A 255 -9.60 -21.55 -0.47
CA LEU A 255 -10.40 -20.34 -0.67
C LEU A 255 -9.58 -19.20 -1.26
N ALA A 256 -8.34 -19.00 -0.80
CA ALA A 256 -7.44 -18.00 -1.37
C ALA A 256 -7.20 -18.27 -2.87
N ILE A 257 -6.95 -19.52 -3.27
CA ILE A 257 -6.75 -19.90 -4.68
C ILE A 257 -8.04 -19.68 -5.49
N ILE A 258 -9.20 -20.10 -4.98
CA ILE A 258 -10.49 -19.92 -5.65
C ILE A 258 -10.79 -18.43 -5.89
N PHE A 259 -10.66 -17.60 -4.85
CA PHE A 259 -10.91 -16.17 -4.98
C PHE A 259 -9.86 -15.47 -5.87
N THR A 260 -8.61 -15.92 -5.89
CA THR A 260 -7.62 -15.44 -6.86
C THR A 260 -8.06 -15.77 -8.30
N GLY A 261 -8.51 -17.00 -8.55
CA GLY A 261 -9.06 -17.39 -9.84
C GLY A 261 -10.26 -16.54 -10.25
N MET A 262 -11.20 -16.29 -9.32
CA MET A 262 -12.35 -15.41 -9.57
C MET A 262 -11.92 -13.97 -9.85
N ALA A 263 -10.94 -13.42 -9.12
CA ALA A 263 -10.40 -12.10 -9.37
C ALA A 263 -9.80 -11.99 -10.78
N VAL A 264 -9.01 -12.98 -11.20
CA VAL A 264 -8.40 -13.02 -12.54
C VAL A 264 -9.47 -13.14 -13.63
N ILE A 265 -10.45 -14.01 -13.45
CA ILE A 265 -11.55 -14.20 -14.43
C ILE A 265 -12.37 -12.93 -14.55
N THR A 266 -12.72 -12.29 -13.45
CA THR A 266 -13.56 -11.08 -13.43
C THR A 266 -12.84 -9.82 -13.91
N GLU A 267 -11.50 -9.84 -14.01
CA GLU A 267 -10.70 -8.79 -14.67
C GLU A 267 -10.86 -8.81 -16.19
N TRP A 268 -11.34 -9.93 -16.75
CA TRP A 268 -11.47 -10.05 -18.19
C TRP A 268 -12.49 -9.03 -18.75
N ARG A 269 -11.98 -8.03 -19.45
CA ARG A 269 -12.76 -6.88 -19.97
C ARG A 269 -14.00 -7.24 -20.78
N ARG A 270 -14.01 -8.43 -21.44
CA ARG A 270 -15.18 -8.92 -22.19
C ARG A 270 -16.39 -9.21 -21.32
N LEU A 271 -16.21 -9.41 -20.01
CA LEU A 271 -17.31 -9.65 -19.08
C LEU A 271 -18.08 -8.36 -18.73
N GLY A 272 -17.52 -7.18 -19.05
CA GLY A 272 -18.15 -5.88 -18.76
C GLY A 272 -18.42 -5.63 -17.28
N LEU A 273 -17.74 -6.34 -16.39
CA LEU A 273 -17.92 -6.20 -14.96
C LEU A 273 -17.23 -4.95 -14.43
N HIS A 274 -17.84 -4.30 -13.44
CA HIS A 274 -17.24 -3.15 -12.80
C HIS A 274 -16.01 -3.57 -11.97
N ILE A 275 -14.98 -2.72 -11.94
CA ILE A 275 -13.68 -2.97 -11.27
C ILE A 275 -13.80 -3.34 -9.78
N TRP A 276 -14.82 -2.87 -9.07
CA TRP A 276 -15.02 -3.23 -7.66
C TRP A 276 -15.25 -4.73 -7.46
N ILE A 277 -15.78 -5.45 -8.46
CA ILE A 277 -16.05 -6.88 -8.37
C ILE A 277 -14.75 -7.68 -8.32
N ASN A 278 -13.85 -7.46 -9.28
CA ASN A 278 -12.57 -8.16 -9.33
C ASN A 278 -11.68 -7.81 -8.12
N GLN A 279 -11.68 -6.53 -7.71
CA GLN A 279 -10.94 -6.07 -6.54
C GLN A 279 -11.51 -6.64 -5.22
N SER A 280 -12.82 -6.86 -5.13
CA SER A 280 -13.43 -7.53 -3.98
C SER A 280 -13.01 -9.00 -3.89
N PHE A 281 -12.98 -9.73 -5.01
CA PHE A 281 -12.43 -11.09 -5.03
C PHE A 281 -10.94 -11.13 -4.70
N ALA A 282 -10.15 -10.18 -5.19
CA ALA A 282 -8.75 -10.05 -4.80
C ALA A 282 -8.62 -9.77 -3.29
N GLY A 283 -9.47 -8.91 -2.72
CA GLY A 283 -9.53 -8.64 -1.29
C GLY A 283 -9.84 -9.89 -0.46
N LEU A 284 -10.81 -10.68 -0.90
CA LEU A 284 -11.14 -11.99 -0.29
C LEU A 284 -9.97 -12.97 -0.38
N ALA A 285 -9.29 -13.02 -1.53
CA ALA A 285 -8.12 -13.87 -1.73
C ALA A 285 -6.99 -13.50 -0.75
N PHE A 286 -6.65 -12.22 -0.61
CA PHE A 286 -5.64 -11.76 0.34
C PHE A 286 -6.05 -11.98 1.79
N ALA A 287 -7.30 -11.74 2.16
CA ALA A 287 -7.80 -12.01 3.50
C ALA A 287 -7.69 -13.50 3.86
N CYS A 288 -8.12 -14.39 2.95
CA CYS A 288 -7.99 -15.84 3.13
C CYS A 288 -6.52 -16.28 3.21
N LEU A 289 -5.64 -15.72 2.37
CA LEU A 289 -4.21 -16.00 2.41
C LEU A 289 -3.61 -15.61 3.76
N ILE A 290 -3.90 -14.42 4.27
CA ILE A 290 -3.39 -13.94 5.55
C ILE A 290 -3.87 -14.84 6.70
N ILE A 291 -5.15 -15.25 6.71
CA ILE A 291 -5.67 -16.19 7.72
C ILE A 291 -4.93 -17.53 7.64
N TYR A 292 -4.74 -18.05 6.43
CA TYR A 292 -4.03 -19.32 6.21
C TYR A 292 -2.59 -19.27 6.72
N LEU A 293 -1.85 -18.22 6.37
CA LEU A 293 -0.46 -18.05 6.78
C LEU A 293 -0.33 -17.82 8.29
N THR A 294 -1.21 -16.98 8.86
CA THR A 294 -1.27 -16.76 10.31
C THR A 294 -1.53 -18.07 11.05
N LYS A 295 -2.51 -18.86 10.59
CA LYS A 295 -2.85 -20.17 11.18
C LYS A 295 -1.67 -21.13 11.11
N SER A 296 -0.98 -21.22 9.97
CA SER A 296 0.20 -22.09 9.79
C SER A 296 1.32 -21.75 10.78
N ILE A 297 1.56 -20.45 11.03
CA ILE A 297 2.56 -20.00 12.01
C ILE A 297 2.13 -20.36 13.44
N MET A 298 0.86 -20.13 13.78
CA MET A 298 0.37 -20.37 15.15
C MET A 298 0.31 -21.87 15.49
N GLU A 299 0.09 -22.72 14.50
CA GLU A 299 0.03 -24.17 14.66
C GLU A 299 1.41 -24.85 14.51
N ASN A 300 2.49 -24.09 14.34
CA ASN A 300 3.86 -24.60 14.10
C ASN A 300 3.93 -25.67 12.99
N LYS A 301 3.07 -25.55 11.99
CA LYS A 301 3.08 -26.45 10.82
C LYS A 301 4.26 -26.13 9.91
N GLN A 302 4.61 -27.11 9.08
CA GLN A 302 5.58 -26.86 8.01
C GLN A 302 5.14 -25.66 7.18
N PRO A 303 6.04 -24.66 6.94
CA PRO A 303 5.67 -23.44 6.27
C PRO A 303 5.31 -23.73 4.80
N PRO A 304 4.09 -23.34 4.34
CA PRO A 304 3.73 -23.47 2.95
C PRO A 304 4.66 -22.59 2.06
N LEU A 305 4.79 -22.93 0.78
CA LEU A 305 5.68 -22.23 -0.16
C LEU A 305 5.47 -20.70 -0.12
N ALA A 306 4.21 -20.24 -0.09
CA ALA A 306 3.90 -18.81 0.02
C ALA A 306 4.54 -18.18 1.27
N LEU A 307 4.50 -18.86 2.41
CA LEU A 307 5.10 -18.36 3.64
C LEU A 307 6.64 -18.34 3.55
N GLN A 308 7.26 -19.34 2.92
CA GLN A 308 8.70 -19.39 2.71
C GLN A 308 9.17 -18.21 1.84
N ILE A 309 8.46 -17.92 0.74
CA ILE A 309 8.75 -16.80 -0.15
C ILE A 309 8.58 -15.45 0.59
N LEU A 310 7.48 -15.27 1.31
CA LEU A 310 7.18 -14.03 2.01
C LEU A 310 8.07 -13.79 3.24
N GLN A 311 8.62 -14.83 3.83
CA GLN A 311 9.57 -14.73 4.95
C GLN A 311 11.03 -14.71 4.49
N HIS A 312 11.27 -14.82 3.19
CA HIS A 312 12.63 -14.76 2.68
C HIS A 312 13.27 -13.38 2.96
N PRO A 313 14.55 -13.32 3.39
CA PRO A 313 15.19 -12.08 3.78
C PRO A 313 15.09 -10.94 2.76
N TRP A 314 15.19 -11.22 1.47
CA TRP A 314 15.05 -10.20 0.44
C TRP A 314 13.62 -9.63 0.34
N ALA A 315 12.58 -10.46 0.53
CA ALA A 315 11.20 -9.99 0.52
C ALA A 315 10.91 -9.09 1.73
N ILE A 316 11.41 -9.47 2.91
CA ILE A 316 11.31 -8.65 4.13
C ILE A 316 12.10 -7.34 3.96
N ALA A 317 13.31 -7.40 3.38
CA ALA A 317 14.12 -6.22 3.11
C ALA A 317 13.37 -5.22 2.20
N LEU A 318 12.76 -5.69 1.11
CA LEU A 318 11.88 -4.86 0.27
C LEU A 318 10.73 -4.25 1.07
N GLY A 319 10.14 -5.02 1.99
CA GLY A 319 9.06 -4.56 2.87
C GLY A 319 9.46 -3.41 3.78
N THR A 320 10.73 -3.31 4.18
CA THR A 320 11.20 -2.25 5.07
C THR A 320 11.13 -0.86 4.45
N PHE A 321 11.31 -0.74 3.13
CA PHE A 321 11.25 0.53 2.40
C PHE A 321 10.15 0.57 1.32
N SER A 322 9.19 -0.34 1.40
CA SER A 322 8.08 -0.46 0.44
C SER A 322 7.26 0.83 0.30
N TYR A 323 7.10 1.60 1.38
CA TYR A 323 6.40 2.88 1.35
C TYR A 323 7.18 3.94 0.59
N SER A 324 8.49 4.03 0.84
CA SER A 324 9.39 4.90 0.06
C SER A 324 9.41 4.52 -1.41
N LEU A 325 9.46 3.21 -1.73
CA LEU A 325 9.38 2.72 -3.10
C LEU A 325 8.08 3.13 -3.77
N TYR A 326 6.96 3.02 -3.05
CA TYR A 326 5.65 3.43 -3.54
C TYR A 326 5.56 4.93 -3.83
N LEU A 327 6.18 5.78 -3.02
CA LEU A 327 6.18 7.23 -3.19
C LEU A 327 7.06 7.73 -4.34
N THR A 328 8.18 7.05 -4.60
CA THR A 328 9.25 7.60 -5.47
C THR A 328 9.30 6.99 -6.87
N HIS A 329 8.70 5.81 -7.09
CA HIS A 329 8.87 5.09 -8.36
C HIS A 329 8.30 5.85 -9.57
N GLY A 330 7.16 6.56 -9.42
CA GLY A 330 6.54 7.27 -10.54
C GLY A 330 7.50 8.26 -11.21
N PRO A 331 7.97 9.30 -10.53
CA PRO A 331 8.96 10.21 -11.08
C PRO A 331 10.23 9.52 -11.58
N VAL A 332 10.75 8.55 -10.82
CA VAL A 332 12.00 7.84 -11.19
C VAL A 332 11.85 7.10 -12.51
N LEU A 333 10.78 6.32 -12.68
CA LEU A 333 10.52 5.58 -13.92
C LEU A 333 10.39 6.52 -15.12
N VAL A 334 9.69 7.65 -14.94
CA VAL A 334 9.51 8.64 -16.01
C VAL A 334 10.86 9.26 -16.40
N PHE A 335 11.71 9.64 -15.45
CA PHE A 335 13.02 10.21 -15.78
C PHE A 335 13.98 9.21 -16.39
N VAL A 336 13.99 7.96 -15.93
CA VAL A 336 14.79 6.89 -16.56
C VAL A 336 14.32 6.69 -18.00
N ARG A 337 13.01 6.55 -18.20
CA ARG A 337 12.42 6.41 -19.53
C ARG A 337 12.76 7.61 -20.42
N TYR A 338 12.64 8.84 -19.90
CA TYR A 338 12.98 10.07 -20.60
C TYR A 338 14.44 10.06 -21.11
N GLY A 339 15.39 9.62 -20.25
CA GLY A 339 16.78 9.47 -20.63
C GLY A 339 17.00 8.40 -21.69
N LEU A 340 16.36 7.23 -21.54
CA LEU A 340 16.46 6.12 -22.50
C LEU A 340 15.86 6.47 -23.87
N PHE A 341 14.83 7.31 -23.91
CA PHE A 341 14.11 7.66 -25.13
C PHE A 341 14.99 8.35 -26.18
N TYR A 342 16.00 9.08 -25.76
CA TYR A 342 16.95 9.77 -26.67
C TYR A 342 18.17 8.94 -27.03
N LEU A 343 18.25 7.69 -26.57
CA LEU A 343 19.32 6.75 -26.96
C LEU A 343 18.91 5.99 -28.23
N PRO A 344 19.87 5.60 -29.08
CA PRO A 344 19.60 4.85 -30.32
C PRO A 344 19.33 3.37 -30.00
N LEU A 345 18.26 3.10 -29.26
CA LEU A 345 17.87 1.76 -28.84
C LEU A 345 16.81 1.18 -29.79
N SER A 346 16.93 -0.13 -30.06
CA SER A 346 15.81 -0.85 -30.68
C SER A 346 14.63 -0.94 -29.72
N PRO A 347 13.37 -1.18 -30.19
CA PRO A 347 12.21 -1.35 -29.32
C PRO A 347 12.41 -2.41 -28.24
N ASP A 348 13.06 -3.53 -28.56
CA ASP A 348 13.41 -4.59 -27.61
C ASP A 348 14.38 -4.11 -26.53
N MET A 349 15.46 -3.46 -26.93
CA MET A 349 16.46 -2.92 -26.00
C MET A 349 15.87 -1.83 -25.11
N PHE A 350 15.01 -0.98 -25.67
CA PHE A 350 14.33 0.06 -24.90
C PHE A 350 13.41 -0.55 -23.84
N ALA A 351 12.58 -1.53 -24.21
CA ALA A 351 11.70 -2.22 -23.27
C ALA A 351 12.49 -2.94 -22.18
N ALA A 352 13.54 -3.71 -22.54
CA ALA A 352 14.41 -4.38 -21.59
C ALA A 352 15.08 -3.38 -20.63
N ALA A 353 15.66 -2.30 -21.17
CA ALA A 353 16.30 -1.26 -20.37
C ALA A 353 15.31 -0.55 -19.45
N SER A 354 14.08 -0.25 -19.92
CA SER A 354 13.03 0.36 -19.11
C SER A 354 12.70 -0.51 -17.90
N TYR A 355 12.52 -1.82 -18.06
CA TYR A 355 12.28 -2.73 -16.94
C TYR A 355 13.49 -2.89 -16.03
N VAL A 356 14.67 -3.15 -16.56
CA VAL A 356 15.85 -3.46 -15.75
C VAL A 356 16.39 -2.21 -15.07
N VAL A 357 16.71 -1.17 -15.86
CA VAL A 357 17.30 0.07 -15.33
C VAL A 357 16.28 0.85 -14.52
N GLY A 358 15.03 0.95 -15.00
CA GLY A 358 13.95 1.62 -14.30
C GLY A 358 13.68 1.02 -12.92
N THR A 359 13.59 -0.31 -12.84
CA THR A 359 13.38 -1.00 -11.57
C THR A 359 14.59 -0.86 -10.64
N ALA A 360 15.82 -1.06 -11.16
CA ALA A 360 17.03 -0.95 -10.35
C ALA A 360 17.21 0.45 -9.76
N ILE A 361 17.04 1.50 -10.58
CA ILE A 361 17.15 2.89 -10.10
C ILE A 361 16.01 3.21 -9.12
N SER A 362 14.78 2.72 -9.37
CA SER A 362 13.67 2.90 -8.43
C SER A 362 13.97 2.29 -7.06
N LEU A 363 14.55 1.10 -7.00
CA LEU A 363 14.96 0.45 -5.74
C LEU A 363 16.06 1.25 -5.02
N ILE A 364 17.07 1.71 -5.76
CA ILE A 364 18.18 2.51 -5.20
C ILE A 364 17.64 3.83 -4.63
N VAL A 365 16.87 4.58 -5.41
CA VAL A 365 16.31 5.88 -4.98
C VAL A 365 15.37 5.68 -3.80
N ALA A 366 14.51 4.66 -3.83
CA ALA A 366 13.60 4.35 -2.74
C ALA A 366 14.35 4.00 -1.44
N TYR A 367 15.44 3.25 -1.53
CA TYR A 367 16.25 2.90 -0.36
C TYR A 367 16.93 4.15 0.26
N TRP A 368 17.48 5.06 -0.57
CA TRP A 368 18.00 6.33 -0.09
C TRP A 368 16.90 7.22 0.52
N PHE A 369 15.75 7.32 -0.16
CA PHE A 369 14.61 8.06 0.36
C PHE A 369 14.14 7.49 1.71
N TYR A 370 14.09 6.15 1.85
CA TYR A 370 13.80 5.50 3.12
C TYR A 370 14.77 5.93 4.22
N LEU A 371 16.08 5.88 3.96
CA LEU A 371 17.09 6.20 4.96
C LEU A 371 16.95 7.62 5.50
N PHE A 372 16.72 8.60 4.63
CA PHE A 372 16.71 10.01 4.96
C PHE A 372 15.31 10.56 5.28
N CYS A 373 14.26 10.08 4.60
CA CYS A 373 12.94 10.69 4.63
C CYS A 373 11.89 9.87 5.39
N GLU A 374 12.03 8.53 5.48
CA GLU A 374 11.04 7.68 6.15
C GLU A 374 11.55 7.17 7.52
N ARG A 375 12.73 6.55 7.53
CA ARG A 375 13.32 5.91 8.72
C ARG A 375 13.39 6.81 9.95
N PRO A 376 13.75 8.12 9.88
CA PRO A 376 13.80 9.02 11.03
C PRO A 376 12.47 9.16 11.77
N PHE A 377 11.35 8.92 11.09
CA PHE A 377 10.00 9.05 11.66
C PHE A 377 9.43 7.71 12.17
N MET A 378 10.13 6.61 11.97
CA MET A 378 9.71 5.29 12.47
C MET A 378 9.87 5.17 13.99
N SER A 379 8.88 4.55 14.65
CA SER A 379 8.83 4.44 16.12
C SER A 379 10.03 3.71 16.73
N ASN A 380 10.59 2.73 16.03
CA ASN A 380 11.73 1.95 16.52
C ASN A 380 13.03 2.79 16.49
N PHE A 381 13.24 3.54 15.42
CA PHE A 381 14.38 4.46 15.30
C PHE A 381 14.37 5.54 16.39
N LEU A 382 13.20 6.15 16.63
CA LEU A 382 13.05 7.17 17.67
C LEU A 382 13.29 6.62 19.09
N LYS A 383 12.93 5.36 19.36
CA LYS A 383 13.23 4.71 20.63
C LYS A 383 14.73 4.45 20.80
N GLN A 384 15.39 3.92 19.77
CA GLN A 384 16.83 3.68 19.79
C GLN A 384 17.61 4.99 19.98
N ARG A 385 17.22 6.07 19.30
CA ARG A 385 17.84 7.39 19.47
C ARG A 385 17.69 7.91 20.90
N LYS A 386 16.49 7.84 21.50
CA LYS A 386 16.27 8.25 22.89
C LYS A 386 17.13 7.46 23.87
N ILE A 387 17.26 6.15 23.70
CA ILE A 387 18.13 5.32 24.55
C ILE A 387 19.59 5.77 24.42
N LYS A 388 20.05 6.02 23.20
CA LYS A 388 21.41 6.47 22.94
C LYS A 388 21.67 7.86 23.56
N ASP A 389 20.70 8.80 23.43
CA ASP A 389 20.81 10.14 23.99
C ASP A 389 20.88 10.10 25.55
N VAL A 390 20.10 9.21 26.19
CA VAL A 390 20.16 9.00 27.65
C VAL A 390 21.52 8.42 28.06
N LEU A 391 22.03 7.42 27.36
CA LEU A 391 23.35 6.82 27.66
C LEU A 391 24.49 7.83 27.52
N ILE A 392 24.43 8.70 26.51
CA ILE A 392 25.44 9.76 26.32
C ILE A 392 25.37 10.80 27.45
N SER A 393 24.15 11.17 27.88
CA SER A 393 24.02 12.13 29.01
C SER A 393 24.52 11.56 30.33
N GLU A 394 24.29 10.26 30.60
CA GLU A 394 24.78 9.59 31.81
C GLU A 394 26.30 9.41 31.81
N THR A 395 26.92 9.22 30.64
CA THR A 395 28.40 9.18 30.53
C THR A 395 29.04 10.55 30.65
N SER A 396 28.37 11.62 30.16
CA SER A 396 28.85 12.99 30.26
C SER A 396 28.77 13.58 31.70
N THR A 397 27.90 13.06 32.56
CA THR A 397 27.77 13.47 33.97
C THR A 397 28.67 12.70 34.90
N LYS A 398 29.41 11.70 34.45
CA LYS A 398 30.35 10.89 35.22
C LYS A 398 31.83 11.25 35.00
N ASN A 399 32.11 12.17 34.08
CA ASN A 399 33.39 12.78 33.84
C ASN A 399 33.38 14.24 34.32
#